data_31df8bb699dcba100013bf135fc49948
#
_entry.id   31df8bb699dcba100013bf135fc49948
#
_cell.length_a   1.000
_cell.length_b   1.000
_cell.length_c   1.000
_cell.angle_alpha   90.00
_cell.angle_beta   90.00
_cell.angle_gamma   90.00
#
_symmetry.space_group_name_H-M   'P 1'
#
loop_
_entity.id
_entity.type
_entity.pdbx_description
1 polymer ?
#
loop_
_entity_poly.entity_id
_entity_poly.type
_entity_poly.pdbx_seq_one_letter_code
_entity_poly.pdbx_strand_id
1 'polypeptide(L)'
;MIVEKIKFISHDLPELENKLQYAKTELNELLSEEKRLSEKISKGDTFEELEKVIEQLNEKYMTKGEYESAIAQITEVEENINTLNKQIDEIDNVLFSSEFENKLKAQLVKFNKCFSTVSKELYDESYALTYKVSTNKKTGKSTYEFNSFNANMSSGKKQGEILCFDLAYLLFAEKENIPSLKFLLNDKKELMHD
;
A
#
# COMPACT_ATOMS: atom_id res chain seq x y z
N MET A 1 0.31 2.37 5.57
CA MET A 1 0.21 0.95 5.94
C MET A 1 -0.36 0.07 4.83
N ILE A 2 -1.59 0.30 4.27
CA ILE A 2 -2.14 -0.50 3.15
C ILE A 2 -1.32 -0.30 1.86
N VAL A 3 -1.02 0.95 1.49
CA VAL A 3 -0.23 1.30 0.29
C VAL A 3 1.21 0.74 0.33
N GLU A 4 1.83 0.68 1.50
CA GLU A 4 3.16 0.09 1.68
C GLU A 4 3.13 -1.43 1.54
N LYS A 5 2.09 -2.09 2.07
CA LYS A 5 1.88 -3.53 1.87
C LYS A 5 1.67 -3.88 0.40
N ILE A 6 0.92 -3.06 -0.34
CA ILE A 6 0.70 -3.25 -1.79
C ILE A 6 1.99 -3.05 -2.57
N LYS A 7 2.79 -2.01 -2.26
CA LYS A 7 4.11 -1.82 -2.89
C LYS A 7 5.05 -2.99 -2.61
N PHE A 8 5.04 -3.54 -1.41
CA PHE A 8 5.85 -4.70 -1.04
C PHE A 8 5.41 -5.95 -1.82
N ILE A 9 4.11 -6.24 -1.88
CA ILE A 9 3.57 -7.39 -2.61
C ILE A 9 3.77 -7.23 -4.13
N SER A 10 3.55 -6.03 -4.72
CA SER A 10 3.72 -5.79 -6.16
C SER A 10 5.18 -5.73 -6.61
N HIS A 11 6.14 -5.55 -5.70
CA HIS A 11 7.57 -5.63 -6.01
C HIS A 11 7.98 -7.05 -6.36
N ASP A 12 7.43 -8.04 -5.66
CA ASP A 12 7.78 -9.44 -5.83
C ASP A 12 6.90 -10.16 -6.87
N LEU A 13 5.83 -9.51 -7.35
CA LEU A 13 4.88 -10.09 -8.30
C LEU A 13 5.53 -10.61 -9.60
N PRO A 14 6.44 -9.87 -10.29
CA PRO A 14 7.09 -10.38 -11.50
C PRO A 14 7.96 -11.61 -11.25
N GLU A 15 8.60 -11.69 -10.08
CA GLU A 15 9.39 -12.86 -9.69
C GLU A 15 8.49 -14.07 -9.41
N LEU A 16 7.36 -13.84 -8.74
CA LEU A 16 6.37 -14.88 -8.48
C LEU A 16 5.69 -15.38 -9.76
N GLU A 17 5.38 -14.50 -10.71
CA GLU A 17 4.85 -14.88 -12.02
C GLU A 17 5.84 -15.74 -12.80
N ASN A 18 7.13 -15.39 -12.79
CA ASN A 18 8.18 -16.19 -13.41
C ASN A 18 8.32 -17.57 -12.72
N LYS A 19 8.28 -17.61 -11.39
CA LYS A 19 8.30 -18.86 -10.62
C LYS A 19 7.08 -19.73 -10.93
N LEU A 20 5.90 -19.12 -11.05
CA LEU A 20 4.66 -19.81 -11.42
C LEU A 20 4.77 -20.40 -12.84
N GLN A 21 5.27 -19.64 -13.80
CA GLN A 21 5.45 -20.12 -15.18
C GLN A 21 6.45 -21.27 -15.24
N TYR A 22 7.55 -21.16 -14.50
CA TYR A 22 8.54 -22.23 -14.40
C TYR A 22 7.93 -23.50 -13.78
N ALA A 23 7.21 -23.36 -12.64
CA ALA A 23 6.55 -24.48 -11.98
C ALA A 23 5.48 -25.15 -12.86
N LYS A 24 4.71 -24.37 -13.65
CA LYS A 24 3.76 -24.93 -14.64
C LYS A 24 4.46 -25.76 -15.73
N THR A 25 5.59 -25.28 -16.22
CA THR A 25 6.37 -26.01 -17.25
C THR A 25 6.91 -27.33 -16.68
N GLU A 26 7.50 -27.27 -15.49
CA GLU A 26 8.04 -28.43 -14.79
C GLU A 26 6.94 -29.44 -14.44
N LEU A 27 5.76 -28.96 -14.01
CA LEU A 27 4.60 -29.82 -13.77
C LEU A 27 4.18 -30.59 -15.04
N ASN A 28 4.14 -29.93 -16.20
CA ASN A 28 3.82 -30.59 -17.48
C ASN A 28 4.88 -31.62 -17.89
N GLU A 29 6.16 -31.35 -17.67
CA GLU A 29 7.23 -32.31 -17.90
C GLU A 29 7.09 -33.54 -16.99
N LEU A 30 6.80 -33.32 -15.70
CA LEU A 30 6.57 -34.40 -14.74
C LEU A 30 5.34 -35.25 -15.09
N LEU A 31 4.25 -34.65 -15.56
CA LEU A 31 3.06 -35.39 -16.02
C LEU A 31 3.36 -36.24 -17.27
N SER A 32 4.18 -35.73 -18.19
CA SER A 32 4.59 -36.51 -19.37
C SER A 32 5.50 -37.67 -19.00
N GLU A 33 6.39 -37.50 -18.02
CA GLU A 33 7.25 -38.56 -17.51
C GLU A 33 6.45 -39.61 -16.71
N GLU A 34 5.46 -39.16 -15.89
CA GLU A 34 4.53 -40.06 -15.23
C GLU A 34 3.83 -40.99 -16.24
N LYS A 35 3.30 -40.41 -17.32
CA LYS A 35 2.65 -41.18 -18.38
C LYS A 35 3.59 -42.18 -18.99
N ARG A 36 4.83 -41.79 -19.31
CA ARG A 36 5.88 -42.66 -19.86
C ARG A 36 6.22 -43.82 -18.91
N LEU A 37 6.34 -43.53 -17.61
CA LEU A 37 6.61 -44.53 -16.58
C LEU A 37 5.45 -45.52 -16.42
N SER A 38 4.21 -45.04 -16.46
CA SER A 38 3.00 -45.87 -16.41
C SER A 38 2.92 -46.81 -17.61
N GLU A 39 3.31 -46.35 -18.82
CA GLU A 39 3.37 -47.19 -20.00
C GLU A 39 4.46 -48.28 -19.90
N LYS A 40 5.59 -47.98 -19.22
CA LYS A 40 6.63 -49.00 -18.94
C LYS A 40 6.13 -50.06 -17.95
N ILE A 41 5.42 -49.67 -16.90
CA ILE A 41 4.82 -50.62 -15.94
C ILE A 41 3.88 -51.59 -16.65
N SER A 42 3.11 -51.12 -17.64
CA SER A 42 2.16 -51.95 -18.38
C SER A 42 2.83 -52.98 -19.31
N LYS A 43 4.11 -52.77 -19.64
CA LYS A 43 4.93 -53.65 -20.51
C LYS A 43 5.86 -54.58 -19.75
N GLY A 44 5.81 -54.59 -18.40
CA GLY A 44 6.73 -55.13 -17.44
C GLY A 44 7.50 -56.40 -17.77
N ASP A 45 8.84 -56.35 -17.61
CA ASP A 45 9.69 -57.48 -17.86
C ASP A 45 10.39 -58.04 -16.61
N THR A 46 10.57 -57.26 -15.53
CA THR A 46 11.15 -57.80 -14.29
C THR A 46 10.58 -57.12 -13.06
N PHE A 47 10.47 -57.83 -11.94
CA PHE A 47 9.99 -57.33 -10.67
C PHE A 47 10.84 -56.17 -10.15
N GLU A 48 12.16 -56.23 -10.35
CA GLU A 48 13.10 -55.14 -9.95
C GLU A 48 12.90 -53.85 -10.77
N GLU A 49 12.60 -53.97 -12.06
CA GLU A 49 12.30 -52.82 -12.92
C GLU A 49 10.95 -52.19 -12.50
N LEU A 50 9.97 -52.99 -12.16
CA LEU A 50 8.68 -52.55 -11.65
C LEU A 50 8.84 -51.77 -10.34
N GLU A 51 9.64 -52.28 -9.39
CA GLU A 51 9.90 -51.65 -8.11
C GLU A 51 10.54 -50.27 -8.28
N LYS A 52 11.58 -50.17 -9.13
CA LYS A 52 12.20 -48.86 -9.45
C LYS A 52 11.23 -47.87 -10.11
N VAL A 53 10.37 -48.35 -11.01
CA VAL A 53 9.36 -47.50 -11.64
C VAL A 53 8.33 -47.00 -10.66
N ILE A 54 7.89 -47.86 -9.70
CA ILE A 54 6.98 -47.46 -8.63
C ILE A 54 7.61 -46.41 -7.74
N GLU A 55 8.90 -46.59 -7.36
CA GLU A 55 9.62 -45.62 -6.53
C GLU A 55 9.73 -44.26 -7.21
N GLN A 56 10.14 -44.24 -8.48
CA GLN A 56 10.17 -43.02 -9.29
C GLN A 56 8.79 -42.39 -9.47
N LEU A 57 7.76 -43.19 -9.63
CA LEU A 57 6.39 -42.71 -9.74
C LEU A 57 5.94 -42.01 -8.45
N ASN A 58 6.24 -42.61 -7.30
CA ASN A 58 5.93 -42.04 -5.99
C ASN A 58 6.63 -40.69 -5.77
N GLU A 59 7.93 -40.57 -6.12
CA GLU A 59 8.66 -39.30 -6.06
C GLU A 59 8.02 -38.24 -6.97
N LYS A 60 7.61 -38.63 -8.20
CA LYS A 60 6.92 -37.71 -9.11
C LYS A 60 5.56 -37.28 -8.59
N TYR A 61 4.82 -38.15 -7.93
CA TYR A 61 3.55 -37.78 -7.29
C TYR A 61 3.73 -36.82 -6.12
N MET A 62 4.76 -37.00 -5.29
CA MET A 62 5.10 -36.08 -4.22
C MET A 62 5.42 -34.69 -4.78
N THR A 63 6.32 -34.62 -5.76
CA THR A 63 6.68 -33.35 -6.41
C THR A 63 5.47 -32.67 -7.09
N LYS A 64 4.62 -33.46 -7.76
CA LYS A 64 3.37 -32.95 -8.33
C LYS A 64 2.48 -32.31 -7.27
N GLY A 65 2.29 -32.99 -6.12
CA GLY A 65 1.49 -32.47 -5.01
C GLY A 65 2.03 -31.17 -4.44
N GLU A 66 3.36 -31.03 -4.34
CA GLU A 66 4.01 -29.79 -3.91
C GLU A 66 3.74 -28.65 -4.89
N TYR A 67 3.87 -28.87 -6.20
CA TYR A 67 3.58 -27.85 -7.20
C TYR A 67 2.10 -27.47 -7.26
N GLU A 68 1.20 -28.45 -7.18
CA GLU A 68 -0.24 -28.19 -7.13
C GLU A 68 -0.60 -27.30 -5.92
N SER A 69 0.01 -27.58 -4.76
CA SER A 69 -0.17 -26.75 -3.56
C SER A 69 0.38 -25.33 -3.74
N ALA A 70 1.59 -25.21 -4.32
CA ALA A 70 2.19 -23.90 -4.59
C ALA A 70 1.36 -23.08 -5.58
N ILE A 71 0.85 -23.70 -6.64
CA ILE A 71 -0.02 -23.05 -7.63
C ILE A 71 -1.31 -22.56 -6.95
N ALA A 72 -1.94 -23.37 -6.09
CA ALA A 72 -3.15 -22.97 -5.37
C ALA A 72 -2.90 -21.74 -4.47
N GLN A 73 -1.77 -21.70 -3.74
CA GLN A 73 -1.39 -20.57 -2.90
C GLN A 73 -1.15 -19.30 -3.72
N ILE A 74 -0.46 -19.40 -4.86
CA ILE A 74 -0.22 -18.26 -5.73
C ILE A 74 -1.54 -17.72 -6.30
N THR A 75 -2.44 -18.60 -6.73
CA THR A 75 -3.76 -18.19 -7.23
C THR A 75 -4.56 -17.44 -6.16
N GLU A 76 -4.55 -17.92 -4.92
CA GLU A 76 -5.22 -17.23 -3.80
C GLU A 76 -4.63 -15.82 -3.56
N VAL A 77 -3.30 -15.69 -3.63
CA VAL A 77 -2.63 -14.38 -3.49
C VAL A 77 -3.02 -13.44 -4.64
N GLU A 78 -3.05 -13.93 -5.87
CA GLU A 78 -3.48 -13.15 -7.05
C GLU A 78 -4.93 -12.65 -6.91
N GLU A 79 -5.85 -13.49 -6.45
CA GLU A 79 -7.24 -13.11 -6.19
C GLU A 79 -7.34 -12.03 -5.09
N ASN A 80 -6.56 -12.17 -4.02
CA ASN A 80 -6.50 -11.18 -2.95
C ASN A 80 -5.96 -9.84 -3.45
N ILE A 81 -4.90 -9.84 -4.26
CA ILE A 81 -4.35 -8.62 -4.90
C ILE A 81 -5.41 -7.95 -5.77
N ASN A 82 -6.12 -8.70 -6.60
CA ASN A 82 -7.16 -8.17 -7.45
C ASN A 82 -8.30 -7.54 -6.64
N THR A 83 -8.68 -8.19 -5.53
CA THR A 83 -9.71 -7.66 -4.62
C THR A 83 -9.26 -6.37 -3.96
N LEU A 84 -8.03 -6.31 -3.46
CA LEU A 84 -7.45 -5.10 -2.86
C LEU A 84 -7.33 -3.95 -3.87
N ASN A 85 -6.94 -4.23 -5.09
CA ASN A 85 -6.88 -3.21 -6.14
C ASN A 85 -8.26 -2.61 -6.44
N LYS A 86 -9.31 -3.44 -6.52
CA LYS A 86 -10.68 -2.94 -6.68
C LYS A 86 -11.12 -2.04 -5.52
N GLN A 87 -10.79 -2.43 -4.27
CA GLN A 87 -11.10 -1.60 -3.10
C GLN A 87 -10.35 -0.26 -3.12
N ILE A 88 -9.11 -0.25 -3.60
CA ILE A 88 -8.34 0.99 -3.77
C ILE A 88 -8.98 1.88 -4.82
N ASP A 89 -9.36 1.33 -5.97
CA ASP A 89 -10.00 2.09 -7.04
C ASP A 89 -11.34 2.69 -6.56
N GLU A 90 -12.12 1.95 -5.77
CA GLU A 90 -13.34 2.46 -5.15
C GLU A 90 -13.06 3.62 -4.19
N ILE A 91 -12.05 3.49 -3.33
CA ILE A 91 -11.63 4.55 -2.40
C ILE A 91 -11.11 5.77 -3.17
N ASP A 92 -10.28 5.58 -4.18
CA ASP A 92 -9.76 6.65 -5.01
C ASP A 92 -10.88 7.40 -5.74
N ASN A 93 -11.89 6.70 -6.26
CA ASN A 93 -13.07 7.30 -6.87
C ASN A 93 -13.85 8.19 -5.89
N VAL A 94 -13.96 7.80 -4.64
CA VAL A 94 -14.61 8.62 -3.59
C VAL A 94 -13.73 9.81 -3.22
N LEU A 95 -12.43 9.59 -2.97
CA LEU A 95 -11.49 10.62 -2.53
C LEU A 95 -11.28 11.73 -3.56
N PHE A 96 -11.31 11.39 -4.85
CA PHE A 96 -11.13 12.38 -5.93
C PHE A 96 -12.46 12.79 -6.59
N SER A 97 -13.59 12.48 -5.94
CA SER A 97 -14.89 12.99 -6.33
C SER A 97 -15.03 14.49 -6.04
N SER A 98 -15.87 15.18 -6.85
CA SER A 98 -16.21 16.59 -6.61
C SER A 98 -16.89 16.81 -5.25
N GLU A 99 -17.63 15.84 -4.76
CA GLU A 99 -18.27 15.90 -3.44
C GLU A 99 -17.24 15.92 -2.31
N PHE A 100 -16.24 15.02 -2.36
CA PHE A 100 -15.16 14.97 -1.38
C PHE A 100 -14.32 16.25 -1.44
N GLU A 101 -13.99 16.73 -2.64
CA GLU A 101 -13.24 17.97 -2.81
C GLU A 101 -13.98 19.17 -2.20
N ASN A 102 -15.30 19.26 -2.37
CA ASN A 102 -16.09 20.31 -1.75
C ASN A 102 -16.10 20.21 -0.22
N LYS A 103 -16.21 19.00 0.33
CA LYS A 103 -16.08 18.75 1.76
C LYS A 103 -14.71 19.17 2.29
N LEU A 104 -13.66 18.80 1.57
CA LEU A 104 -12.28 19.17 1.91
C LEU A 104 -12.08 20.70 1.91
N LYS A 105 -12.56 21.41 0.89
CA LYS A 105 -12.53 22.87 0.82
C LYS A 105 -13.26 23.51 2.00
N ALA A 106 -14.44 23.01 2.33
CA ALA A 106 -15.21 23.53 3.45
C ALA A 106 -14.48 23.33 4.80
N GLN A 107 -13.88 22.18 5.03
CA GLN A 107 -13.10 21.91 6.24
C GLN A 107 -11.81 22.73 6.29
N LEU A 108 -11.14 22.89 5.14
CA LEU A 108 -9.94 23.71 5.06
C LEU A 108 -10.22 25.18 5.39
N VAL A 109 -11.35 25.73 4.95
CA VAL A 109 -11.76 27.10 5.33
C VAL A 109 -11.95 27.23 6.85
N LYS A 110 -12.58 26.25 7.49
CA LYS A 110 -12.76 26.26 8.95
C LYS A 110 -11.42 26.13 9.69
N PHE A 111 -10.55 25.22 9.23
CA PHE A 111 -9.22 25.06 9.79
C PHE A 111 -8.39 26.34 9.64
N ASN A 112 -8.35 26.93 8.46
CA ASN A 112 -7.60 28.15 8.18
C ASN A 112 -8.08 29.34 9.05
N LYS A 113 -9.35 29.36 9.42
CA LYS A 113 -9.84 30.36 10.37
C LYS A 113 -9.20 30.19 11.76
N CYS A 114 -9.02 28.97 12.25
CA CYS A 114 -8.29 28.72 13.48
C CYS A 114 -6.79 29.01 13.29
N PHE A 115 -6.19 28.58 12.19
CA PHE A 115 -4.78 28.72 11.93
C PHE A 115 -4.35 30.19 11.81
N SER A 116 -5.09 31.01 11.06
CA SER A 116 -4.84 32.44 10.96
C SER A 116 -5.07 33.18 12.28
N THR A 117 -6.06 32.75 13.08
CA THR A 117 -6.27 33.36 14.41
C THR A 117 -5.08 33.11 15.32
N VAL A 118 -4.64 31.85 15.46
CA VAL A 118 -3.52 31.48 16.33
C VAL A 118 -2.22 32.17 15.86
N SER A 119 -1.94 32.13 14.54
CA SER A 119 -0.71 32.74 14.02
C SER A 119 -0.68 34.26 14.18
N LYS A 120 -1.85 34.91 14.10
CA LYS A 120 -1.96 36.35 14.34
C LYS A 120 -1.73 36.72 15.80
N GLU A 121 -2.27 35.92 16.69
CA GLU A 121 -2.09 36.15 18.14
C GLU A 121 -0.66 35.93 18.62
N LEU A 122 0.04 34.94 18.03
CA LEU A 122 1.39 34.57 18.49
C LEU A 122 2.52 35.32 17.73
N TYR A 123 2.31 35.63 16.46
CA TYR A 123 3.38 36.14 15.58
C TYR A 123 2.97 37.38 14.75
N ASP A 124 1.76 37.91 14.94
CA ASP A 124 1.18 38.97 14.09
C ASP A 124 1.19 38.65 12.57
N GLU A 125 1.21 37.39 12.26
CA GLU A 125 1.21 36.87 10.87
C GLU A 125 -0.04 36.01 10.63
N SER A 126 -0.54 35.97 9.40
CA SER A 126 -1.69 35.12 9.04
C SER A 126 -1.21 33.93 8.22
N TYR A 127 -1.25 32.75 8.82
CA TYR A 127 -0.92 31.51 8.14
C TYR A 127 -2.17 30.83 7.60
N ALA A 128 -2.01 30.15 6.48
CA ALA A 128 -3.09 29.36 5.89
C ALA A 128 -2.52 28.14 5.16
N LEU A 129 -3.27 27.05 5.17
CA LEU A 129 -3.00 25.88 4.35
C LEU A 129 -3.70 25.98 3.02
N THR A 130 -3.01 25.52 1.99
CA THR A 130 -3.57 25.25 0.67
C THR A 130 -3.34 23.80 0.32
N TYR A 131 -4.05 23.28 -0.68
CA TYR A 131 -3.75 21.96 -1.23
C TYR A 131 -3.69 22.02 -2.76
N LYS A 132 -2.98 21.06 -3.31
CA LYS A 132 -3.03 20.75 -4.75
C LYS A 132 -3.20 19.23 -4.92
N VAL A 133 -3.84 18.85 -6.00
CA VAL A 133 -3.85 17.45 -6.43
C VAL A 133 -2.65 17.22 -7.32
N SER A 134 -1.82 16.27 -6.94
CA SER A 134 -0.61 15.88 -7.68
C SER A 134 -0.80 14.45 -8.18
N THR A 135 -0.57 14.23 -9.47
CA THR A 135 -0.66 12.88 -10.05
C THR A 135 0.75 12.36 -10.33
N ASN A 136 1.08 11.23 -9.75
CA ASN A 136 2.35 10.57 -9.98
C ASN A 136 2.39 10.03 -11.42
N LYS A 137 3.31 10.54 -12.24
CA LYS A 137 3.43 10.19 -13.67
C LYS A 137 3.77 8.71 -13.91
N LYS A 138 4.38 8.01 -12.94
CA LYS A 138 4.77 6.60 -13.07
C LYS A 138 3.64 5.65 -12.71
N THR A 139 2.85 5.99 -11.69
CA THR A 139 1.80 5.11 -11.17
C THR A 139 0.40 5.53 -11.59
N GLY A 140 0.23 6.74 -12.16
CA GLY A 140 -1.08 7.31 -12.47
C GLY A 140 -1.91 7.71 -11.24
N LYS A 141 -1.41 7.45 -10.02
CA LYS A 141 -2.15 7.72 -8.78
C LYS A 141 -2.09 9.19 -8.41
N SER A 142 -3.25 9.70 -7.99
CA SER A 142 -3.38 11.07 -7.49
C SER A 142 -3.20 11.12 -5.98
N THR A 143 -2.72 12.25 -5.47
CA THR A 143 -2.55 12.53 -4.04
C THR A 143 -2.89 13.97 -3.76
N TYR A 144 -3.45 14.25 -2.56
CA TYR A 144 -3.58 15.61 -2.05
C TYR A 144 -2.28 16.02 -1.34
N GLU A 145 -1.65 17.06 -1.83
CA GLU A 145 -0.46 17.64 -1.19
C GLU A 145 -0.86 18.95 -0.51
N PHE A 146 -0.72 19.01 0.81
CA PHE A 146 -0.96 20.23 1.59
C PHE A 146 0.31 21.04 1.70
N ASN A 147 0.19 22.34 1.48
CA ASN A 147 1.30 23.26 1.57
C ASN A 147 0.86 24.51 2.37
N SER A 148 1.78 25.11 3.11
CA SER A 148 1.53 26.43 3.68
C SER A 148 1.63 27.51 2.60
N PHE A 149 0.88 28.57 2.78
CA PHE A 149 0.85 29.68 1.83
C PHE A 149 2.18 30.46 1.77
N ASN A 150 2.99 30.41 2.83
CA ASN A 150 4.26 31.12 2.94
C ASN A 150 5.47 30.23 2.64
N ALA A 151 5.75 29.98 1.34
CA ALA A 151 6.81 29.07 0.90
C ALA A 151 8.27 29.53 1.21
N ASN A 152 8.50 30.81 1.55
CA ASN A 152 9.84 31.40 1.69
C ASN A 152 10.15 31.83 3.13
N MET A 153 9.93 30.95 4.10
CA MET A 153 10.21 31.25 5.51
C MET A 153 11.64 30.87 5.92
N SER A 154 12.24 31.66 6.82
CA SER A 154 13.45 31.27 7.56
C SER A 154 13.19 30.03 8.43
N SER A 155 14.23 29.33 8.85
CA SER A 155 14.10 28.11 9.68
C SER A 155 13.34 28.35 10.99
N GLY A 156 13.54 29.50 11.65
CA GLY A 156 12.80 29.86 12.87
C GLY A 156 11.33 30.10 12.61
N LYS A 157 10.96 30.78 11.52
CA LYS A 157 9.56 30.98 11.13
C LYS A 157 8.84 29.66 10.84
N LYS A 158 9.53 28.66 10.27
CA LYS A 158 8.96 27.32 10.06
C LYS A 158 8.57 26.61 11.36
N GLN A 159 9.35 26.76 12.40
CA GLN A 159 9.02 26.19 13.71
C GLN A 159 7.81 26.89 14.36
N GLY A 160 7.75 28.22 14.25
CA GLY A 160 6.56 28.99 14.66
C GLY A 160 5.31 28.58 13.89
N GLU A 161 5.42 28.35 12.59
CA GLU A 161 4.33 27.85 11.76
C GLU A 161 3.82 26.47 12.21
N ILE A 162 4.75 25.53 12.50
CA ILE A 162 4.40 24.20 13.03
C ILE A 162 3.68 24.33 14.36
N LEU A 163 4.18 25.16 15.28
CA LEU A 163 3.50 25.37 16.57
C LEU A 163 2.10 25.95 16.39
N CYS A 164 1.95 26.95 15.52
CA CYS A 164 0.64 27.52 15.19
C CYS A 164 -0.31 26.48 14.58
N PHE A 165 0.21 25.61 13.70
CA PHE A 165 -0.54 24.53 13.09
C PHE A 165 -1.06 23.56 14.15
N ASP A 166 -0.20 23.11 15.06
CA ASP A 166 -0.54 22.17 16.11
C ASP A 166 -1.62 22.73 17.05
N LEU A 167 -1.46 23.99 17.48
CA LEU A 167 -2.46 24.68 18.30
C LEU A 167 -3.78 24.90 17.54
N ALA A 168 -3.70 25.28 16.27
CA ALA A 168 -4.87 25.46 15.42
C ALA A 168 -5.62 24.14 15.22
N TYR A 169 -4.91 23.02 15.11
CA TYR A 169 -5.51 21.70 14.99
C TYR A 169 -6.31 21.33 16.25
N LEU A 170 -5.78 21.58 17.44
CA LEU A 170 -6.51 21.34 18.69
C LEU A 170 -7.80 22.17 18.79
N LEU A 171 -7.71 23.47 18.46
CA LEU A 171 -8.87 24.36 18.45
C LEU A 171 -9.91 23.95 17.39
N PHE A 172 -9.45 23.54 16.21
CA PHE A 172 -10.30 23.05 15.14
C PHE A 172 -11.00 21.75 15.54
N ALA A 173 -10.24 20.80 16.09
CA ALA A 173 -10.78 19.52 16.53
C ALA A 173 -11.83 19.69 17.64
N GLU A 174 -11.61 20.62 18.56
CA GLU A 174 -12.59 20.95 19.61
C GLU A 174 -13.86 21.57 19.03
N LYS A 175 -13.74 22.55 18.12
CA LYS A 175 -14.88 23.22 17.49
C LYS A 175 -15.73 22.30 16.62
N GLU A 176 -15.09 21.37 15.91
CA GLU A 176 -15.78 20.42 15.03
C GLU A 176 -16.14 19.09 15.74
N ASN A 177 -15.89 18.99 17.06
CA ASN A 177 -16.11 17.78 17.87
C ASN A 177 -15.40 16.54 17.32
N ILE A 178 -14.20 16.73 16.77
CA ILE A 178 -13.37 15.63 16.28
C ILE A 178 -12.69 14.95 17.48
N PRO A 179 -12.81 13.62 17.63
CA PRO A 179 -12.10 12.89 18.69
C PRO A 179 -10.58 13.07 18.50
N SER A 180 -9.94 13.73 19.44
CA SER A 180 -8.50 14.00 19.40
C SER A 180 -7.90 14.00 20.80
N LEU A 181 -6.60 13.77 20.89
CA LEU A 181 -5.83 13.98 22.12
C LEU A 181 -5.78 15.48 22.38
N LYS A 182 -6.21 15.90 23.59
CA LYS A 182 -6.27 17.32 23.97
C LYS A 182 -4.95 17.83 24.56
N PHE A 183 -3.81 17.35 24.06
CA PHE A 183 -2.48 17.81 24.49
C PHE A 183 -1.50 17.75 23.33
N LEU A 184 -0.47 18.60 23.39
CA LEU A 184 0.66 18.64 22.47
C LEU A 184 1.93 18.23 23.22
N LEU A 185 2.72 17.35 22.62
CA LEU A 185 4.05 17.00 23.06
C LEU A 185 5.04 17.62 22.08
N ASN A 186 5.71 18.69 22.49
CA ASN A 186 6.68 19.39 21.65
C ASN A 186 8.11 19.05 22.10
N ASP A 187 8.88 18.40 21.25
CA ASP A 187 10.24 17.92 21.56
C ASP A 187 11.30 19.05 21.49
N LYS A 188 11.01 20.16 20.80
CA LYS A 188 11.96 21.26 20.65
C LYS A 188 11.35 22.61 21.02
N LYS A 189 11.86 23.20 22.07
CA LYS A 189 11.58 24.58 22.49
C LYS A 189 12.59 25.56 21.89
N GLU A 190 12.69 25.66 20.60
CA GLU A 190 13.33 26.84 20.01
C GLU A 190 12.22 27.86 19.70
N LEU A 191 11.87 28.65 20.71
CA LEU A 191 11.07 29.84 20.54
C LEU A 191 11.87 30.80 19.65
N MET A 192 11.20 31.41 18.65
CA MET A 192 11.80 32.51 17.93
C MET A 192 12.13 33.62 18.94
N HIS A 193 13.40 33.97 19.04
CA HIS A 193 13.81 35.25 19.57
C HIS A 193 13.84 36.23 18.42
N ASP A 194 13.15 37.38 18.60
CA ASP A 194 13.21 38.53 17.71
C ASP A 194 14.66 39.04 17.57
#